data_7358e8be0efeab090a52188a9743c69d
#
_entry.id   7358e8be0efeab090a52188a9743c69d
#
_cell.length_a   1.000
_cell.length_b   1.000
_cell.length_c   1.000
_cell.angle_alpha   90.00
_cell.angle_beta   90.00
_cell.angle_gamma   90.00
#
_symmetry.space_group_name_H-M   'P 1'
#
loop_
_entity.id
_entity.type
_entity.pdbx_description
1 polymer ?
#
loop_
_entity_poly.entity_id
_entity_poly.type
_entity_poly.pdbx_seq_one_letter_code
_entity_poly.pdbx_strand_id
1 'polypeptide(L)'
;MYNSLSALPTIPYNIMVYLAKSTDPIAEVFWKMLAYKDYKALSHEPLTFQQKMKLVWAQGKQDTYSVFLTNLIEDAMAESKQIVKIYQYYIHASELYTSTVVYAFDCLYGGQMSLVEYNGIPVNRGDLFIHCILALLNGVEVGGVGKLTFLDDMSRYSAARSTIGNNKTFTGVQLYMAVDVGDAGTEDGCRV
;
A
#
# COMPACT_ATOMS: atom_id res chain seq x y z
N MET A 1 2.93 14.96 24.35
CA MET A 1 4.25 14.32 24.15
C MET A 1 4.18 13.45 22.90
N TYR A 2 5.03 13.66 21.95
CA TYR A 2 5.14 13.23 20.53
C TYR A 2 4.88 11.75 20.16
N ASN A 3 3.91 11.08 20.74
CA ASN A 3 3.66 9.66 20.46
C ASN A 3 3.24 9.39 19.01
N SER A 4 2.55 10.33 18.37
CA SER A 4 2.09 10.17 17.00
C SER A 4 3.23 10.21 15.97
N LEU A 5 4.19 11.14 16.12
CA LEU A 5 5.33 11.23 15.20
C LEU A 5 6.30 10.04 15.35
N SER A 6 6.47 9.49 16.55
CA SER A 6 7.30 8.31 16.77
C SER A 6 6.74 7.04 16.13
N ALA A 7 5.44 6.99 15.86
CA ALA A 7 4.79 5.86 15.23
C ALA A 7 4.89 5.89 13.69
N LEU A 8 5.19 7.02 13.06
CA LEU A 8 5.23 7.18 11.60
C LEU A 8 6.08 6.13 10.88
N PRO A 9 7.29 5.78 11.34
CA PRO A 9 8.11 4.77 10.67
C PRO A 9 7.45 3.38 10.65
N THR A 10 6.54 3.10 11.57
CA THR A 10 5.87 1.79 11.69
C THR A 10 4.58 1.71 10.90
N ILE A 11 4.05 2.80 10.38
CA ILE A 11 2.76 2.86 9.68
C ILE A 11 2.72 1.93 8.46
N PRO A 12 3.73 1.89 7.56
CA PRO A 12 3.70 0.96 6.43
C PRO A 12 3.57 -0.50 6.87
N TYR A 13 4.28 -0.90 7.93
CA TYR A 13 4.17 -2.23 8.51
C TYR A 13 2.79 -2.48 9.14
N ASN A 14 2.26 -1.52 9.89
CA ASN A 14 0.95 -1.62 10.52
C ASN A 14 -0.17 -1.74 9.48
N ILE A 15 -0.07 -1.03 8.34
CA ILE A 15 -0.97 -1.19 7.20
C ILE A 15 -0.96 -2.65 6.71
N MET A 16 0.22 -3.24 6.52
CA MET A 16 0.32 -4.63 6.05
C MET A 16 -0.23 -5.62 7.06
N VAL A 17 0.03 -5.42 8.35
CA VAL A 17 -0.55 -6.27 9.41
C VAL A 17 -2.06 -6.13 9.45
N TYR A 18 -2.60 -4.93 9.31
CA TYR A 18 -4.03 -4.68 9.23
C TYR A 18 -4.67 -5.43 8.05
N LEU A 19 -4.12 -5.26 6.85
CA LEU A 19 -4.58 -5.97 5.65
C LEU A 19 -4.47 -7.50 5.78
N ALA A 20 -3.41 -8.00 6.43
CA ALA A 20 -3.21 -9.44 6.60
C ALA A 20 -4.18 -10.05 7.62
N LYS A 21 -4.57 -9.30 8.65
CA LYS A 21 -5.53 -9.72 9.68
C LYS A 21 -6.98 -9.51 9.26
N SER A 22 -7.25 -8.68 8.26
CA SER A 22 -8.60 -8.39 7.81
C SER A 22 -9.30 -9.67 7.34
N THR A 23 -10.54 -9.83 7.77
CA THR A 23 -11.45 -10.89 7.33
C THR A 23 -12.35 -10.46 6.18
N ASP A 24 -12.20 -9.22 5.70
CA ASP A 24 -12.94 -8.71 4.55
C ASP A 24 -12.57 -9.52 3.29
N PRO A 25 -13.53 -9.98 2.49
CA PRO A 25 -13.26 -10.66 1.23
C PRO A 25 -12.36 -9.87 0.28
N ILE A 26 -12.42 -8.53 0.31
CA ILE A 26 -11.58 -7.66 -0.52
C ILE A 26 -10.10 -7.76 -0.10
N ALA A 27 -9.82 -7.96 1.19
CA ALA A 27 -8.45 -8.18 1.65
C ALA A 27 -7.88 -9.50 1.08
N GLU A 28 -8.70 -10.53 0.96
CA GLU A 28 -8.27 -11.78 0.34
C GLU A 28 -7.99 -11.61 -1.15
N VAL A 29 -8.80 -10.83 -1.86
CA VAL A 29 -8.53 -10.45 -3.27
C VAL A 29 -7.16 -9.78 -3.41
N PHE A 30 -6.86 -8.81 -2.55
CA PHE A 30 -5.56 -8.12 -2.55
C PHE A 30 -4.39 -9.09 -2.39
N TRP A 31 -4.46 -9.99 -1.40
CA TRP A 31 -3.38 -10.93 -1.12
C TRP A 31 -3.23 -12.03 -2.18
N LYS A 32 -4.34 -12.52 -2.74
CA LYS A 32 -4.31 -13.49 -3.84
C LYS A 32 -3.68 -12.88 -5.09
N MET A 33 -3.98 -11.63 -5.40
CA MET A 33 -3.30 -10.93 -6.50
C MET A 33 -1.78 -10.81 -6.28
N LEU A 34 -1.29 -10.76 -5.06
CA LEU A 34 0.15 -10.72 -4.74
C LEU A 34 0.81 -12.10 -4.75
N ALA A 35 0.09 -13.13 -4.36
CA ALA A 35 0.63 -14.48 -4.26
C ALA A 35 0.61 -15.23 -5.59
N TYR A 36 -0.47 -15.08 -6.37
CA TYR A 36 -0.71 -15.87 -7.59
C TYR A 36 -0.58 -15.03 -8.85
N LYS A 37 0.17 -15.57 -9.82
CA LYS A 37 0.58 -14.82 -11.02
C LYS A 37 -0.33 -15.05 -12.24
N ASP A 38 -1.17 -16.06 -12.17
CA ASP A 38 -2.01 -16.47 -13.28
C ASP A 38 -3.29 -15.60 -13.40
N TYR A 39 -3.99 -15.77 -14.53
CA TYR A 39 -5.25 -15.06 -14.79
C TYR A 39 -6.35 -15.42 -13.78
N LYS A 40 -6.35 -16.66 -13.29
CA LYS A 40 -7.30 -17.15 -12.28
C LYS A 40 -6.81 -17.01 -10.83
N ALA A 41 -5.93 -16.05 -10.58
CA ALA A 41 -5.33 -15.83 -9.26
C ALA A 41 -6.35 -15.84 -8.11
N LEU A 42 -7.56 -15.32 -8.34
CA LEU A 42 -8.60 -15.21 -7.32
C LEU A 42 -9.34 -16.53 -7.03
N SER A 43 -9.22 -17.52 -7.92
CA SER A 43 -9.84 -18.84 -7.72
C SER A 43 -9.04 -19.78 -6.82
N HIS A 44 -7.79 -19.41 -6.48
CA HIS A 44 -6.95 -20.19 -5.57
C HIS A 44 -7.47 -20.15 -4.12
N GLU A 45 -6.99 -21.08 -3.31
CA GLU A 45 -7.33 -21.14 -1.88
C GLU A 45 -6.91 -19.86 -1.13
N PRO A 46 -7.66 -19.48 -0.11
CA PRO A 46 -7.33 -18.35 0.76
C PRO A 46 -5.96 -18.51 1.43
N LEU A 47 -5.25 -17.39 1.61
CA LEU A 47 -3.96 -17.40 2.29
C LEU A 47 -4.13 -17.22 3.81
N THR A 48 -3.39 -18.01 4.57
CA THR A 48 -3.25 -17.81 6.01
C THR A 48 -2.49 -16.52 6.32
N PHE A 49 -2.65 -15.98 7.53
CA PHE A 49 -1.89 -14.82 7.99
C PHE A 49 -0.37 -15.00 7.80
N GLN A 50 0.15 -16.19 8.13
CA GLN A 50 1.58 -16.47 7.99
C GLN A 50 2.03 -16.48 6.53
N GLN A 51 1.23 -17.00 5.60
CA GLN A 51 1.52 -16.98 4.17
C GLN A 51 1.52 -15.54 3.63
N LYS A 52 0.53 -14.72 4.04
CA LYS A 52 0.48 -13.30 3.70
C LYS A 52 1.74 -12.56 4.16
N MET A 53 2.13 -12.73 5.42
CA MET A 53 3.31 -12.06 5.98
C MET A 53 4.64 -12.54 5.38
N LYS A 54 4.72 -13.76 4.86
CA LYS A 54 5.90 -14.25 4.12
C LYS A 54 6.12 -13.52 2.78
N LEU A 55 5.11 -12.85 2.23
CA LEU A 55 5.25 -12.02 1.02
C LEU A 55 5.92 -10.67 1.31
N VAL A 56 5.99 -10.26 2.58
CA VAL A 56 6.58 -8.98 3.01
C VAL A 56 8.08 -9.13 3.19
N TRP A 57 8.84 -8.33 2.48
CA TRP A 57 10.30 -8.33 2.59
C TRP A 57 10.76 -7.75 3.93
N ALA A 58 11.60 -8.50 4.62
CA ALA A 58 12.23 -8.06 5.86
C ALA A 58 13.76 -8.00 5.71
N GLN A 59 14.35 -8.97 5.00
CA GLN A 59 15.80 -9.05 4.77
C GLN A 59 16.14 -10.08 3.67
N GLY A 60 17.37 -10.05 3.20
CA GLY A 60 17.88 -11.01 2.22
C GLY A 60 17.51 -10.68 0.78
N LYS A 61 17.60 -11.67 -0.11
CA LYS A 61 17.31 -11.48 -1.54
C LYS A 61 15.85 -11.09 -1.77
N GLN A 62 15.64 -10.10 -2.62
CA GLN A 62 14.32 -9.50 -2.86
C GLN A 62 13.45 -10.25 -3.88
N ASP A 63 14.01 -11.21 -4.59
CA ASP A 63 13.38 -11.93 -5.70
C ASP A 63 12.17 -12.79 -5.30
N THR A 64 12.08 -13.21 -4.04
CA THR A 64 11.00 -14.06 -3.53
C THR A 64 9.83 -13.30 -2.89
N TYR A 65 9.98 -11.99 -2.67
CA TYR A 65 9.00 -11.17 -1.97
C TYR A 65 8.16 -10.33 -2.93
N SER A 66 6.94 -10.00 -2.54
CA SER A 66 5.99 -9.20 -3.31
C SER A 66 5.64 -7.87 -2.66
N VAL A 67 5.96 -7.68 -1.38
CA VAL A 67 5.65 -6.45 -0.63
C VAL A 67 6.91 -5.85 -0.04
N PHE A 68 7.11 -4.57 -0.26
CA PHE A 68 8.27 -3.81 0.20
C PHE A 68 7.83 -2.54 0.94
N LEU A 69 8.36 -2.35 2.14
CA LEU A 69 8.11 -1.16 2.96
C LEU A 69 9.17 -0.07 2.71
N THR A 70 9.57 0.06 1.46
CA THR A 70 10.58 1.00 0.98
C THR A 70 10.31 1.40 -0.47
N ASN A 71 10.79 2.56 -0.86
CA ASN A 71 10.72 3.05 -2.25
C ASN A 71 11.83 2.44 -3.14
N LEU A 72 12.92 1.96 -2.54
CA LEU A 72 14.06 1.39 -3.27
C LEU A 72 13.96 -0.13 -3.31
N ILE A 73 14.04 -0.70 -4.51
CA ILE A 73 14.12 -2.13 -4.76
C ILE A 73 15.26 -2.37 -5.73
N GLU A 74 16.26 -3.11 -5.29
CA GLU A 74 17.35 -3.59 -6.13
C GLU A 74 16.97 -4.97 -6.67
N ASP A 75 17.22 -5.25 -7.93
CA ASP A 75 17.10 -6.57 -8.60
C ASP A 75 15.78 -7.36 -8.41
N ALA A 76 14.74 -6.70 -7.91
CA ALA A 76 13.46 -7.37 -7.64
C ALA A 76 12.57 -7.56 -8.89
N MET A 77 13.01 -7.07 -10.03
CA MET A 77 12.18 -6.89 -11.21
C MET A 77 12.35 -8.03 -12.23
N ALA A 78 11.75 -9.18 -11.96
CA ALA A 78 11.55 -10.20 -12.97
C ALA A 78 10.24 -9.96 -13.74
N GLU A 79 10.22 -10.21 -15.04
CA GLU A 79 9.06 -9.98 -15.93
C GLU A 79 7.75 -10.63 -15.48
N SER A 80 7.85 -11.68 -14.67
CA SER A 80 6.71 -12.42 -14.11
C SER A 80 6.42 -12.09 -12.64
N LYS A 81 6.73 -10.88 -12.19
CA LYS A 81 6.58 -10.49 -10.79
C LYS A 81 5.51 -9.41 -10.62
N GLN A 82 4.89 -9.43 -9.48
CA GLN A 82 4.02 -8.37 -8.99
C GLN A 82 4.52 -7.88 -7.65
N ILE A 83 4.48 -6.58 -7.45
CA ILE A 83 5.12 -5.91 -6.33
C ILE A 83 4.20 -4.81 -5.83
N VAL A 84 4.06 -4.72 -4.51
CA VAL A 84 3.49 -3.55 -3.84
C VAL A 84 4.57 -2.93 -2.97
N LYS A 85 4.81 -1.65 -3.16
CA LYS A 85 5.64 -0.84 -2.27
C LYS A 85 4.74 0.07 -1.45
N ILE A 86 5.03 0.18 -0.15
CA ILE A 86 4.34 1.10 0.75
C ILE A 86 5.41 1.85 1.52
N TYR A 87 5.46 3.15 1.35
CA TYR A 87 6.47 3.98 1.98
C TYR A 87 5.97 5.40 2.22
N GLN A 88 6.57 6.06 3.20
CA GLN A 88 6.34 7.47 3.42
C GLN A 88 6.91 8.26 2.24
N TYR A 89 6.05 9.00 1.55
CA TYR A 89 6.41 9.76 0.36
C TYR A 89 6.75 11.21 0.69
N TYR A 90 5.94 11.83 1.56
CA TYR A 90 6.03 13.26 1.82
C TYR A 90 5.47 13.60 3.20
N ILE A 91 6.04 14.62 3.85
CA ILE A 91 5.51 15.23 5.07
C ILE A 91 5.36 16.72 4.82
N HIS A 92 4.21 17.25 5.16
CA HIS A 92 3.92 18.67 5.11
C HIS A 92 3.45 19.16 6.48
N ALA A 93 4.11 20.20 6.99
CA ALA A 93 3.61 20.90 8.17
C ALA A 93 2.40 21.75 7.74
N SER A 94 1.22 21.38 8.18
CA SER A 94 -0.01 22.09 7.87
C SER A 94 -0.23 23.27 8.79
N GLU A 95 0.12 23.11 10.07
CA GLU A 95 0.05 24.12 11.12
C GLU A 95 1.19 23.92 12.13
N LEU A 96 1.24 24.78 13.17
CA LEU A 96 2.30 24.73 14.18
C LEU A 96 2.41 23.38 14.90
N TYR A 97 1.29 22.66 15.03
CA TYR A 97 1.20 21.40 15.78
C TYR A 97 0.64 20.24 14.96
N THR A 98 0.37 20.45 13.68
CA THR A 98 -0.20 19.43 12.80
C THR A 98 0.66 19.25 11.55
N SER A 99 0.77 18.02 11.11
CA SER A 99 1.45 17.67 9.86
C SER A 99 0.63 16.65 9.09
N THR A 100 0.56 16.82 7.79
CA THR A 100 0.01 15.81 6.89
C THR A 100 1.14 14.94 6.39
N VAL A 101 1.02 13.65 6.60
CA VAL A 101 1.97 12.65 6.11
C VAL A 101 1.33 11.85 4.99
N VAL A 102 2.01 11.80 3.86
CA VAL A 102 1.53 11.09 2.67
C VAL A 102 2.30 9.78 2.51
N TYR A 103 1.56 8.70 2.35
CA TYR A 103 2.08 7.37 2.02
C TYR A 103 1.77 7.04 0.57
N ALA A 104 2.78 6.56 -0.15
CA ALA A 104 2.62 6.06 -1.51
C ALA A 104 2.42 4.54 -1.50
N PHE A 105 1.55 4.09 -2.39
CA PHE A 105 1.32 2.68 -2.70
C PHE A 105 1.63 2.48 -4.18
N ASP A 106 2.77 1.88 -4.48
CA ASP A 106 3.14 1.55 -5.86
C ASP A 106 2.79 0.08 -6.12
N CYS A 107 1.78 -0.18 -6.92
CA CYS A 107 1.39 -1.52 -7.33
C CYS A 107 1.90 -1.79 -8.75
N LEU A 108 2.97 -2.58 -8.86
CA LEU A 108 3.68 -2.86 -10.11
C LEU A 108 3.49 -4.33 -10.50
N TYR A 109 3.31 -4.59 -11.79
CA TYR A 109 3.17 -5.94 -12.32
C TYR A 109 3.71 -6.05 -13.75
N GLY A 110 4.18 -7.23 -14.12
CA GLY A 110 4.62 -7.52 -15.48
C GLY A 110 3.46 -7.47 -16.46
N GLY A 111 3.73 -7.07 -17.71
CA GLY A 111 2.69 -6.87 -18.73
C GLY A 111 1.83 -8.12 -18.98
N GLN A 112 2.39 -9.31 -18.84
CA GLN A 112 1.67 -10.58 -18.97
C GLN A 112 0.64 -10.83 -17.86
N MET A 113 0.74 -10.12 -16.72
CA MET A 113 -0.15 -10.24 -15.57
C MET A 113 -1.14 -9.07 -15.47
N SER A 114 -1.33 -8.31 -16.54
CA SER A 114 -2.17 -7.11 -16.52
C SER A 114 -3.65 -7.38 -16.28
N LEU A 115 -4.12 -8.59 -16.61
CA LEU A 115 -5.50 -8.99 -16.40
C LEU A 115 -5.63 -10.10 -15.35
N VAL A 116 -6.74 -10.07 -14.63
CA VAL A 116 -7.16 -11.10 -13.69
C VAL A 116 -8.66 -11.32 -13.82
N GLU A 117 -9.11 -12.56 -13.63
CA GLU A 117 -10.54 -12.87 -13.59
C GLU A 117 -11.12 -12.44 -12.24
N TYR A 118 -12.10 -11.52 -12.28
CA TYR A 118 -12.84 -11.07 -11.10
C TYR A 118 -14.34 -11.18 -11.39
N ASN A 119 -15.05 -12.00 -10.62
CA ASN A 119 -16.48 -12.27 -10.82
C ASN A 119 -16.82 -12.75 -12.25
N GLY A 120 -15.95 -13.58 -12.84
CA GLY A 120 -16.15 -14.16 -14.16
C GLY A 120 -15.82 -13.22 -15.35
N ILE A 121 -15.29 -12.02 -15.08
CA ILE A 121 -14.91 -11.07 -16.13
C ILE A 121 -13.42 -10.70 -16.03
N PRO A 122 -12.75 -10.39 -17.15
CA PRO A 122 -11.38 -9.91 -17.15
C PRO A 122 -11.33 -8.46 -16.67
N VAL A 123 -10.57 -8.21 -15.59
CA VAL A 123 -10.38 -6.89 -14.98
C VAL A 123 -8.90 -6.54 -14.98
N ASN A 124 -8.57 -5.26 -15.16
CA ASN A 124 -7.19 -4.79 -15.03
C ASN A 124 -6.73 -4.93 -13.58
N ARG A 125 -5.62 -5.61 -13.38
CA ARG A 125 -5.05 -5.88 -12.06
C ARG A 125 -4.73 -4.61 -11.27
N GLY A 126 -4.25 -3.56 -11.93
CA GLY A 126 -3.97 -2.28 -11.30
C GLY A 126 -5.23 -1.60 -10.78
N ASP A 127 -6.31 -1.60 -11.56
CA ASP A 127 -7.59 -1.03 -11.14
C ASP A 127 -8.15 -1.78 -9.93
N LEU A 128 -7.99 -3.10 -9.92
CA LEU A 128 -8.41 -3.93 -8.80
C LEU A 128 -7.55 -3.70 -7.55
N PHE A 129 -6.24 -3.43 -7.68
CA PHE A 129 -5.40 -3.01 -6.56
C PHE A 129 -5.86 -1.67 -5.96
N ILE A 130 -6.16 -0.67 -6.80
CA ILE A 130 -6.71 0.61 -6.35
C ILE A 130 -8.01 0.37 -5.58
N HIS A 131 -8.93 -0.40 -6.14
CA HIS A 131 -10.19 -0.73 -5.49
C HIS A 131 -9.98 -1.38 -4.13
N CYS A 132 -9.10 -2.38 -4.02
CA CYS A 132 -8.82 -3.06 -2.76
C CYS A 132 -8.23 -2.09 -1.71
N ILE A 133 -7.25 -1.28 -2.09
CA ILE A 133 -6.59 -0.35 -1.18
C ILE A 133 -7.59 0.70 -0.67
N LEU A 134 -8.39 1.29 -1.56
CA LEU A 134 -9.38 2.29 -1.16
C LEU A 134 -10.49 1.70 -0.29
N ALA A 135 -11.03 0.54 -0.67
CA ALA A 135 -12.09 -0.11 0.10
C ALA A 135 -11.64 -0.52 1.51
N LEU A 136 -10.36 -0.91 1.67
CA LEU A 136 -9.84 -1.42 2.94
C LEU A 136 -9.21 -0.36 3.83
N LEU A 137 -8.69 0.72 3.28
CA LEU A 137 -7.88 1.68 4.04
C LEU A 137 -8.48 3.07 4.14
N ASN A 138 -9.36 3.47 3.21
CA ASN A 138 -9.91 4.83 3.24
C ASN A 138 -10.81 5.05 4.45
N GLY A 139 -10.49 6.03 5.28
CA GLY A 139 -11.17 6.34 6.53
C GLY A 139 -10.78 5.43 7.71
N VAL A 140 -9.79 4.53 7.53
CA VAL A 140 -9.37 3.58 8.55
C VAL A 140 -8.19 4.14 9.35
N GLU A 141 -8.26 3.99 10.66
CA GLU A 141 -7.16 4.33 11.56
C GLU A 141 -6.17 3.16 11.63
N VAL A 142 -4.90 3.44 11.31
CA VAL A 142 -3.82 2.45 11.36
C VAL A 142 -2.69 2.97 12.23
N GLY A 143 -2.33 2.20 13.24
CA GLY A 143 -1.16 2.47 14.09
C GLY A 143 -1.33 3.64 15.08
N GLY A 144 -2.56 4.10 15.35
CA GLY A 144 -2.87 5.10 16.37
C GLY A 144 -2.41 6.53 16.04
N VAL A 145 -2.18 6.83 14.77
CA VAL A 145 -1.72 8.17 14.33
C VAL A 145 -2.81 9.02 13.67
N GLY A 146 -3.90 8.41 13.27
CA GLY A 146 -5.00 9.06 12.56
C GLY A 146 -5.59 8.18 11.46
N LYS A 147 -6.58 8.70 10.74
CA LYS A 147 -7.25 7.98 9.66
C LYS A 147 -6.52 8.20 8.34
N LEU A 148 -6.28 7.11 7.62
CA LEU A 148 -5.83 7.18 6.25
C LEU A 148 -6.95 7.72 5.37
N THR A 149 -6.69 8.74 4.59
CA THR A 149 -7.65 9.32 3.64
C THR A 149 -7.06 9.35 2.25
N PHE A 150 -7.89 9.01 1.27
CA PHE A 150 -7.52 9.16 -0.12
C PHE A 150 -7.41 10.64 -0.47
N LEU A 151 -6.29 11.04 -1.07
CA LEU A 151 -6.06 12.44 -1.45
C LEU A 151 -6.77 12.73 -2.77
N ASP A 152 -7.91 13.40 -2.70
CA ASP A 152 -8.64 13.91 -3.87
C ASP A 152 -8.22 15.34 -4.26
N ASP A 153 -7.71 16.10 -3.31
CA ASP A 153 -7.27 17.50 -3.47
C ASP A 153 -5.96 17.65 -4.26
N MET A 154 -5.16 16.61 -4.36
CA MET A 154 -3.93 16.60 -5.13
C MET A 154 -4.20 16.02 -6.52
N SER A 155 -4.92 16.72 -7.34
CA SER A 155 -5.37 16.31 -8.69
C SER A 155 -4.29 15.73 -9.63
N ARG A 156 -3.02 15.85 -9.26
CA ARG A 156 -1.89 15.27 -9.98
C ARG A 156 -1.41 13.93 -9.44
N TYR A 157 -1.79 13.54 -8.21
CA TYR A 157 -1.12 12.45 -7.50
C TYR A 157 -2.07 11.48 -6.77
N SER A 158 -3.38 11.60 -6.93
CA SER A 158 -4.31 10.70 -6.21
C SER A 158 -4.14 9.24 -6.63
N ALA A 159 -4.16 8.97 -7.94
CA ALA A 159 -3.78 7.70 -8.52
C ALA A 159 -3.31 7.91 -9.96
N ALA A 160 -2.18 7.35 -10.32
CA ALA A 160 -1.61 7.48 -11.66
C ALA A 160 -1.11 6.14 -12.17
N ARG A 161 -1.25 5.91 -13.49
CA ARG A 161 -0.62 4.76 -14.16
C ARG A 161 0.80 5.12 -14.52
N SER A 162 1.71 4.20 -14.25
CA SER A 162 3.12 4.35 -14.56
C SER A 162 3.63 3.11 -15.30
N THR A 163 4.55 3.33 -16.23
CA THR A 163 5.35 2.26 -16.84
C THR A 163 6.78 2.42 -16.37
N ILE A 164 7.37 1.37 -15.81
CA ILE A 164 8.71 1.39 -15.24
C ILE A 164 9.57 0.33 -15.94
N GLY A 165 10.84 0.65 -16.13
CA GLY A 165 11.85 -0.23 -16.73
C GLY A 165 12.29 0.19 -18.13
N ASN A 166 13.52 -0.14 -18.49
CA ASN A 166 14.15 0.25 -19.76
C ASN A 166 13.39 -0.27 -20.99
N ASN A 167 12.62 -1.34 -20.87
CA ASN A 167 11.85 -1.95 -21.96
C ASN A 167 10.33 -1.85 -21.75
N LYS A 168 9.84 -1.01 -20.82
CA LYS A 168 8.42 -0.92 -20.45
C LYS A 168 7.80 -2.27 -20.07
N THR A 169 8.59 -3.14 -19.47
CA THR A 169 8.19 -4.50 -19.10
C THR A 169 7.24 -4.54 -17.92
N PHE A 170 7.24 -3.47 -17.12
CA PHE A 170 6.36 -3.30 -15.99
C PHE A 170 5.38 -2.17 -16.24
N THR A 171 4.16 -2.40 -15.83
CA THR A 171 3.13 -1.38 -15.69
C THR A 171 2.63 -1.38 -14.27
N GLY A 172 1.95 -0.34 -13.86
CA GLY A 172 1.42 -0.29 -12.51
C GLY A 172 0.58 0.94 -12.26
N VAL A 173 0.14 1.03 -11.05
CA VAL A 173 -0.60 2.16 -10.51
C VAL A 173 0.11 2.66 -9.26
N GLN A 174 0.16 3.96 -9.10
CA GLN A 174 0.63 4.63 -7.90
C GLN A 174 -0.55 5.36 -7.28
N LEU A 175 -0.77 5.14 -5.99
CA LEU A 175 -1.85 5.69 -5.21
C LEU A 175 -1.27 6.42 -4.00
N TYR A 176 -1.87 7.52 -3.60
CA TYR A 176 -1.45 8.27 -2.42
C TYR A 176 -2.57 8.36 -1.39
N MET A 177 -2.21 8.09 -0.14
CA MET A 177 -3.10 8.28 1.01
C MET A 177 -2.41 9.15 2.05
N ALA A 178 -3.15 10.04 2.66
CA ALA A 178 -2.66 10.92 3.71
C ALA A 178 -3.19 10.51 5.08
N VAL A 179 -2.42 10.87 6.09
CA VAL A 179 -2.85 10.89 7.47
C VAL A 179 -2.46 12.23 8.09
N ASP A 180 -3.41 12.87 8.75
CA ASP A 180 -3.12 14.05 9.54
C ASP A 180 -2.67 13.62 10.93
N VAL A 181 -1.46 14.05 11.27
CA VAL A 181 -0.81 13.78 12.53
C VAL A 181 -0.80 15.06 13.32
N GLY A 182 -1.61 15.14 14.38
CA GLY A 182 -1.60 16.24 15.31
C GLY A 182 -0.87 15.88 16.59
N ASP A 183 -0.23 16.84 17.23
CA ASP A 183 -0.07 16.78 18.67
C ASP A 183 -1.48 16.94 19.22
N ALA A 184 -2.08 15.86 19.74
CA ALA A 184 -3.28 15.97 20.55
C ALA A 184 -2.86 16.79 21.78
N GLY A 185 -2.89 18.11 21.61
CA GLY A 185 -2.66 19.02 22.70
C GLY A 185 -3.59 18.61 23.82
N THR A 186 -3.04 18.13 24.89
CA THR A 186 -3.75 18.19 26.16
C THR A 186 -4.28 19.60 26.27
N GLU A 187 -5.55 19.76 26.61
CA GLU A 187 -6.23 21.05 26.80
C GLU A 187 -5.52 22.01 27.79
N ASP A 188 -4.42 21.62 28.32
CA ASP A 188 -3.45 22.46 29.05
C ASP A 188 -2.54 23.20 28.06
N GLY A 189 -3.19 23.98 27.18
CA GLY A 189 -2.55 25.04 26.44
C GLY A 189 -2.05 26.08 27.42
N CYS A 190 -0.81 26.19 27.52
CA CYS A 190 0.03 27.32 27.89
C CYS A 190 1.36 26.75 28.40
N ARG A 191 2.24 26.49 27.50
CA ARG A 191 3.66 26.52 27.86
C ARG A 191 4.27 27.78 27.27
N VAL A 192 4.40 28.76 28.13
CA VAL A 192 5.31 29.90 28.01
C VAL A 192 6.74 29.37 27.89
#